data_96e560c54104d741679e39016909ad72
#
_entry.id   96e560c54104d741679e39016909ad72
#
_cell.length_a   1.000
_cell.length_b   1.000
_cell.length_c   1.000
_cell.angle_alpha   90.00
_cell.angle_beta   90.00
_cell.angle_gamma   90.00
#
_symmetry.space_group_name_H-M   'P 1'
#
loop_
_entity.id
_entity.type
_entity.pdbx_description
1 polymer ?
#
loop_
_entity_poly.entity_id
_entity_poly.type
_entity_poly.pdbx_seq_one_letter_code
_entity_poly.pdbx_strand_id
1 'polypeptide(L)'
;EIELALVKMYKATGDEKYLKLSKFFIDERGTEPNFFETEAEARNEKGLNIMQELGYKYWQAHLPVREQTTAEGHSVRAMYLYAGAADIARETQERELFEVLRKMWDNVTGKRMYITAAVGSQRYGESFSLDYDLPNDTIYGETCASIGLVFFAQRMLQMDPDRKYSDVIEKAIYNGILSGISLDGKKFFYVNPLEVAPEVCEHRVDHRHVKTRRPGWYDCACCPANVSRLYTSIGDYMYSVSREGEIYVHIFANNSANISLNDVNVELDVKTCYPWDGNISIDVNPEHAGEFTIAVRVPSWCLEP
;
A
#
# COMPACT_ATOMS: atom_id res chain seq x y z
N GLU A 1 -3.23 -11.55 0.18
CA GLU A 1 -2.80 -11.24 -1.21
C GLU A 1 -3.82 -11.74 -2.22
N ILE A 2 -4.33 -12.97 -2.04
CA ILE A 2 -5.35 -13.53 -2.92
C ILE A 2 -6.68 -12.77 -2.83
N GLU A 3 -7.00 -12.22 -1.69
CA GLU A 3 -8.22 -11.48 -1.40
C GLU A 3 -8.38 -10.30 -2.38
N LEU A 4 -7.32 -9.54 -2.56
CA LEU A 4 -7.26 -8.42 -3.51
C LEU A 4 -7.44 -8.86 -4.97
N ALA A 5 -6.85 -9.99 -5.35
CA ALA A 5 -6.99 -10.54 -6.70
C ALA A 5 -8.42 -11.04 -6.95
N LEU A 6 -9.05 -11.68 -5.96
CA LEU A 6 -10.43 -12.18 -6.05
C LEU A 6 -11.43 -11.03 -6.23
N VAL A 7 -11.28 -9.90 -5.52
CA VAL A 7 -12.16 -8.75 -5.74
C VAL A 7 -11.95 -8.17 -7.15
N LYS A 8 -10.72 -8.12 -7.67
CA LYS A 8 -10.50 -7.73 -9.07
C LYS A 8 -11.18 -8.69 -10.06
N MET A 9 -11.14 -10.00 -9.80
CA MET A 9 -11.85 -11.00 -10.61
C MET A 9 -13.36 -10.80 -10.55
N TYR A 10 -13.92 -10.53 -9.36
CA TYR A 10 -15.33 -10.19 -9.22
C TYR A 10 -15.71 -8.98 -10.08
N LYS A 11 -14.94 -7.89 -10.00
CA LYS A 11 -15.20 -6.68 -10.80
C LYS A 11 -15.11 -6.91 -12.31
N ALA A 12 -14.20 -7.75 -12.75
CA ALA A 12 -13.99 -8.05 -14.16
C ALA A 12 -15.06 -8.99 -14.75
N THR A 13 -15.63 -9.89 -13.93
CA THR A 13 -16.51 -10.96 -14.41
C THR A 13 -17.98 -10.81 -13.96
N GLY A 14 -18.23 -10.03 -12.90
CA GLY A 14 -19.55 -9.97 -12.24
C GLY A 14 -19.91 -11.24 -11.44
N ASP A 15 -19.02 -12.24 -11.36
CA ASP A 15 -19.30 -13.50 -10.68
C ASP A 15 -19.04 -13.38 -9.16
N GLU A 16 -20.12 -13.37 -8.39
CA GLU A 16 -20.12 -13.23 -6.93
C GLU A 16 -19.29 -14.28 -6.18
N LYS A 17 -18.99 -15.44 -6.80
CA LYS A 17 -18.18 -16.48 -6.15
C LYS A 17 -16.81 -15.94 -5.73
N TYR A 18 -16.22 -15.04 -6.51
CA TYR A 18 -14.92 -14.44 -6.22
C TYR A 18 -14.99 -13.49 -5.01
N LEU A 19 -16.04 -12.67 -4.91
CA LEU A 19 -16.26 -11.80 -3.76
C LEU A 19 -16.51 -12.62 -2.49
N LYS A 20 -17.37 -13.66 -2.58
CA LYS A 20 -17.68 -14.57 -1.47
C LYS A 20 -16.42 -15.29 -0.98
N LEU A 21 -15.58 -15.79 -1.89
CA LEU A 21 -14.33 -16.46 -1.53
C LEU A 21 -13.32 -15.49 -0.91
N SER A 22 -13.24 -14.27 -1.43
CA SER A 22 -12.37 -13.22 -0.85
C SER A 22 -12.79 -12.88 0.58
N LYS A 23 -14.10 -12.68 0.78
CA LYS A 23 -14.67 -12.42 2.11
C LYS A 23 -14.44 -13.59 3.07
N PHE A 24 -14.62 -14.82 2.61
CA PHE A 24 -14.33 -16.03 3.40
C PHE A 24 -12.89 -16.02 3.94
N PHE A 25 -11.88 -15.68 3.12
CA PHE A 25 -10.50 -15.63 3.60
C PHE A 25 -10.25 -14.54 4.65
N ILE A 26 -10.98 -13.43 4.59
CA ILE A 26 -10.89 -12.38 5.62
C ILE A 26 -11.61 -12.82 6.91
N ASP A 27 -12.78 -13.44 6.77
CA ASP A 27 -13.61 -13.84 7.92
C ASP A 27 -12.98 -14.99 8.71
N GLU A 28 -12.37 -15.96 8.02
CA GLU A 28 -11.78 -17.14 8.64
C GLU A 28 -10.35 -16.93 9.16
N ARG A 29 -9.69 -15.89 8.71
CA ARG A 29 -8.29 -15.65 9.14
C ARG A 29 -8.22 -15.32 10.63
N GLY A 30 -7.47 -16.15 11.36
CA GLY A 30 -7.24 -15.97 12.80
C GLY A 30 -8.39 -16.41 13.69
N THR A 31 -9.39 -17.11 13.14
CA THR A 31 -10.43 -17.78 13.94
C THR A 31 -9.89 -19.08 14.56
N GLU A 32 -10.56 -19.57 15.60
CA GLU A 32 -10.25 -20.86 16.23
C GLU A 32 -11.26 -21.93 15.80
N PRO A 33 -10.81 -23.19 15.48
CA PRO A 33 -9.41 -23.62 15.47
C PRO A 33 -8.62 -22.97 14.35
N ASN A 34 -7.34 -22.58 14.61
CA ASN A 34 -6.53 -21.89 13.64
C ASN A 34 -6.27 -22.77 12.41
N PHE A 35 -6.58 -22.23 11.22
CA PHE A 35 -6.43 -22.97 9.95
C PHE A 35 -5.03 -23.56 9.77
N PHE A 36 -3.97 -22.83 10.14
CA PHE A 36 -2.59 -23.30 9.99
C PHE A 36 -2.28 -24.50 10.89
N GLU A 37 -2.88 -24.59 12.07
CA GLU A 37 -2.76 -25.78 12.94
C GLU A 37 -3.48 -26.98 12.32
N THR A 38 -4.74 -26.77 11.96
CA THR A 38 -5.58 -27.81 11.34
C THR A 38 -4.92 -28.36 10.05
N GLU A 39 -4.35 -27.49 9.23
CA GLU A 39 -3.64 -27.89 8.02
C GLU A 39 -2.36 -28.67 8.32
N ALA A 40 -1.56 -28.21 9.29
CA ALA A 40 -0.33 -28.88 9.69
C ALA A 40 -0.61 -30.27 10.27
N GLU A 41 -1.64 -30.40 11.11
CA GLU A 41 -2.10 -31.69 11.63
C GLU A 41 -2.56 -32.63 10.52
N ALA A 42 -3.39 -32.15 9.58
CA ALA A 42 -3.87 -32.91 8.45
C ALA A 42 -2.75 -33.43 7.53
N ARG A 43 -1.66 -32.67 7.42
CA ARG A 43 -0.47 -33.05 6.64
C ARG A 43 0.57 -33.81 7.44
N ASN A 44 0.33 -34.05 8.70
CA ASN A 44 1.30 -34.67 9.62
C ASN A 44 2.64 -33.94 9.67
N GLU A 45 2.60 -32.59 9.53
CA GLU A 45 3.74 -31.70 9.59
C GLU A 45 4.00 -31.26 11.03
N LYS A 46 5.26 -31.30 11.46
CA LYS A 46 5.65 -30.80 12.78
C LYS A 46 5.77 -29.28 12.73
N GLY A 47 4.68 -28.58 13.00
CA GLY A 47 4.64 -27.14 13.22
C GLY A 47 5.02 -26.28 12.01
N LEU A 48 4.68 -25.01 12.06
CA LEU A 48 5.07 -23.99 11.08
C LEU A 48 6.55 -23.64 11.23
N ASN A 49 7.41 -24.36 10.52
CA ASN A 49 8.86 -24.36 10.72
C ASN A 49 9.59 -23.06 10.45
N ILE A 50 9.00 -22.09 9.76
CA ILE A 50 9.79 -20.97 9.22
C ILE A 50 9.82 -19.77 10.15
N MET A 51 8.81 -19.53 10.97
CA MET A 51 8.71 -18.32 11.79
C MET A 51 8.13 -18.61 13.19
N GLN A 52 8.60 -19.66 13.83
CA GLN A 52 8.09 -20.09 15.16
C GLN A 52 8.10 -18.97 16.21
N GLU A 53 9.08 -18.05 16.13
CA GLU A 53 9.20 -16.92 17.06
C GLU A 53 8.15 -15.83 16.82
N LEU A 54 7.67 -15.64 15.57
CA LEU A 54 6.61 -14.71 15.22
C LEU A 54 5.22 -15.36 15.33
N GLY A 55 5.15 -16.68 15.31
CA GLY A 55 3.90 -17.44 15.40
C GLY A 55 2.90 -17.02 14.32
N TYR A 56 1.62 -17.08 14.65
CA TYR A 56 0.54 -16.69 13.74
C TYR A 56 0.52 -15.20 13.37
N LYS A 57 1.21 -14.35 14.12
CA LYS A 57 1.39 -12.94 13.78
C LYS A 57 2.04 -12.77 12.41
N TYR A 58 2.99 -13.67 12.05
CA TYR A 58 3.67 -13.62 10.76
C TYR A 58 2.69 -13.61 9.57
N TRP A 59 1.59 -14.37 9.68
CA TRP A 59 0.54 -14.47 8.66
C TRP A 59 -0.69 -13.60 8.95
N GLN A 60 -0.65 -12.71 9.92
CA GLN A 60 -1.79 -11.91 10.39
C GLN A 60 -2.97 -12.80 10.85
N ALA A 61 -2.68 -13.98 11.39
CA ALA A 61 -3.66 -14.99 11.82
C ALA A 61 -3.66 -15.23 13.34
N HIS A 62 -3.14 -14.29 14.11
CA HIS A 62 -3.06 -14.35 15.59
C HIS A 62 -4.37 -13.96 16.28
N LEU A 63 -5.24 -13.28 15.57
CA LEU A 63 -6.60 -12.88 15.96
C LEU A 63 -7.44 -12.77 14.69
N PRO A 64 -8.77 -12.93 14.79
CA PRO A 64 -9.66 -12.58 13.71
C PRO A 64 -9.39 -11.15 13.19
N VAL A 65 -9.47 -10.94 11.87
CA VAL A 65 -9.12 -9.65 11.26
C VAL A 65 -9.86 -8.49 11.90
N ARG A 66 -11.13 -8.69 12.29
CA ARG A 66 -11.96 -7.66 12.92
C ARG A 66 -11.55 -7.31 14.36
N GLU A 67 -10.75 -8.14 15.00
CA GLU A 67 -10.25 -7.91 16.37
C GLU A 67 -8.84 -7.33 16.39
N GLN A 68 -8.17 -7.28 15.23
CA GLN A 68 -6.82 -6.74 15.13
C GLN A 68 -6.82 -5.23 15.31
N THR A 69 -5.83 -4.73 16.07
CA THR A 69 -5.66 -3.29 16.36
C THR A 69 -4.29 -2.76 15.98
N THR A 70 -3.35 -3.66 15.68
CA THR A 70 -1.95 -3.35 15.35
C THR A 70 -1.51 -4.14 14.13
N ALA A 71 -0.68 -3.54 13.29
CA ALA A 71 -0.10 -4.19 12.13
C ALA A 71 1.03 -5.14 12.56
N GLU A 72 0.84 -6.43 12.38
CA GLU A 72 1.76 -7.46 12.85
C GLU A 72 2.31 -8.31 11.69
N GLY A 73 3.45 -8.95 11.94
CA GLY A 73 4.05 -9.95 11.06
C GLY A 73 4.63 -9.37 9.78
N HIS A 74 4.66 -10.18 8.72
CA HIS A 74 5.29 -9.81 7.47
C HIS A 74 4.62 -8.58 6.84
N SER A 75 5.40 -7.53 6.63
CA SER A 75 4.89 -6.20 6.27
C SER A 75 4.17 -6.17 4.93
N VAL A 76 4.71 -6.82 3.89
CA VAL A 76 4.05 -6.89 2.58
C VAL A 76 2.70 -7.60 2.68
N ARG A 77 2.66 -8.77 3.33
CA ARG A 77 1.41 -9.54 3.52
C ARG A 77 0.36 -8.74 4.26
N ALA A 78 0.74 -8.04 5.32
CA ALA A 78 -0.16 -7.18 6.09
C ALA A 78 -0.77 -6.09 5.21
N MET A 79 0.04 -5.35 4.46
CA MET A 79 -0.44 -4.29 3.58
C MET A 79 -1.39 -4.82 2.49
N TYR A 80 -1.10 -5.97 1.91
CA TYR A 80 -1.96 -6.60 0.90
C TYR A 80 -3.26 -7.15 1.50
N LEU A 81 -3.19 -7.72 2.71
CA LEU A 81 -4.39 -8.17 3.43
C LEU A 81 -5.33 -6.98 3.70
N TYR A 82 -4.79 -5.87 4.24
CA TYR A 82 -5.59 -4.69 4.54
C TYR A 82 -6.15 -4.04 3.26
N ALA A 83 -5.40 -4.04 2.17
CA ALA A 83 -5.91 -3.60 0.87
C ALA A 83 -7.07 -4.49 0.38
N GLY A 84 -6.95 -5.81 0.50
CA GLY A 84 -8.02 -6.75 0.15
C GLY A 84 -9.24 -6.62 1.05
N ALA A 85 -9.04 -6.45 2.36
CA ALA A 85 -10.12 -6.22 3.32
C ALA A 85 -10.85 -4.90 3.05
N ALA A 86 -10.14 -3.85 2.63
CA ALA A 86 -10.73 -2.58 2.23
C ALA A 86 -11.58 -2.71 0.96
N ASP A 87 -11.13 -3.47 -0.03
CA ASP A 87 -11.94 -3.79 -1.21
C ASP A 87 -13.24 -4.53 -0.80
N ILE A 88 -13.16 -5.49 0.12
CA ILE A 88 -14.35 -6.21 0.63
C ILE A 88 -15.27 -5.26 1.37
N ALA A 89 -14.76 -4.45 2.31
CA ALA A 89 -15.56 -3.49 3.07
C ALA A 89 -16.34 -2.56 2.13
N ARG A 90 -15.73 -2.12 1.03
CA ARG A 90 -16.38 -1.27 0.03
C ARG A 90 -17.45 -2.01 -0.77
N GLU A 91 -17.13 -3.19 -1.31
CA GLU A 91 -18.05 -3.94 -2.16
C GLU A 91 -19.27 -4.49 -1.37
N THR A 92 -19.08 -4.82 -0.09
CA THR A 92 -20.14 -5.31 0.81
C THR A 92 -20.77 -4.21 1.66
N GLN A 93 -20.28 -2.98 1.60
CA GLN A 93 -20.70 -1.85 2.44
C GLN A 93 -20.59 -2.14 3.94
N GLU A 94 -19.61 -2.95 4.34
CA GLU A 94 -19.40 -3.38 5.72
C GLU A 94 -18.64 -2.31 6.53
N ARG A 95 -19.39 -1.47 7.22
CA ARG A 95 -18.85 -0.34 8.00
C ARG A 95 -17.96 -0.81 9.16
N GLU A 96 -18.29 -1.91 9.80
CA GLU A 96 -17.49 -2.44 10.92
C GLU A 96 -16.06 -2.78 10.46
N LEU A 97 -15.92 -3.49 9.34
CA LEU A 97 -14.61 -3.81 8.77
C LEU A 97 -13.84 -2.54 8.37
N PHE A 98 -14.52 -1.54 7.84
CA PHE A 98 -13.91 -0.24 7.52
C PHE A 98 -13.35 0.46 8.78
N GLU A 99 -14.08 0.47 9.90
CA GLU A 99 -13.61 1.06 11.16
C GLU A 99 -12.39 0.30 11.74
N VAL A 100 -12.33 -1.01 11.58
CA VAL A 100 -11.12 -1.79 11.92
C VAL A 100 -9.94 -1.35 11.04
N LEU A 101 -10.15 -1.22 9.74
CA LEU A 101 -9.11 -0.78 8.81
C LEU A 101 -8.63 0.65 9.09
N ARG A 102 -9.49 1.55 9.55
CA ARG A 102 -9.09 2.88 10.02
C ARG A 102 -8.15 2.80 11.22
N LYS A 103 -8.44 1.93 12.20
CA LYS A 103 -7.54 1.70 13.35
C LYS A 103 -6.19 1.14 12.90
N MET A 104 -6.22 0.18 11.95
CA MET A 104 -4.99 -0.37 11.37
C MET A 104 -4.20 0.69 10.62
N TRP A 105 -4.87 1.55 9.84
CA TRP A 105 -4.26 2.70 9.18
C TRP A 105 -3.57 3.63 10.18
N ASP A 106 -4.26 4.02 11.24
CA ASP A 106 -3.73 4.92 12.27
C ASP A 106 -2.53 4.30 13.00
N ASN A 107 -2.55 2.99 13.26
CA ASN A 107 -1.40 2.29 13.83
C ASN A 107 -0.21 2.29 12.86
N VAL A 108 -0.42 1.91 11.60
CA VAL A 108 0.64 1.86 10.58
C VAL A 108 1.26 3.24 10.39
N THR A 109 0.45 4.25 10.06
CA THR A 109 0.96 5.56 9.63
C THR A 109 1.40 6.44 10.79
N GLY A 110 0.80 6.28 11.96
CA GLY A 110 1.11 7.07 13.15
C GLY A 110 2.25 6.52 14.00
N LYS A 111 2.56 5.21 13.90
CA LYS A 111 3.50 4.57 14.83
C LYS A 111 4.53 3.64 14.19
N ARG A 112 4.28 3.11 12.99
CA ARG A 112 5.10 2.06 12.38
C ARG A 112 5.60 2.40 10.97
N MET A 113 5.34 3.61 10.52
CA MET A 113 5.78 4.13 9.22
C MET A 113 6.97 5.07 9.41
N TYR A 114 7.97 4.91 8.57
CA TYR A 114 9.11 5.81 8.49
C TYR A 114 8.77 7.11 7.74
N ILE A 115 9.62 8.12 7.89
CA ILE A 115 9.45 9.41 7.22
C ILE A 115 9.39 9.28 5.69
N THR A 116 9.98 8.24 5.13
CA THR A 116 9.94 7.92 3.69
C THR A 116 8.69 7.19 3.24
N ALA A 117 7.74 6.93 4.14
CA ALA A 117 6.62 6.02 3.98
C ALA A 117 7.03 4.55 3.75
N ALA A 118 8.25 4.18 4.16
CA ALA A 118 8.62 2.78 4.29
C ALA A 118 7.97 2.17 5.53
N VAL A 119 7.68 0.88 5.50
CA VAL A 119 7.14 0.10 6.61
C VAL A 119 7.85 -1.24 6.73
N GLY A 120 7.80 -1.85 7.93
CA GLY A 120 8.51 -3.09 8.22
C GLY A 120 9.92 -2.83 8.71
N SER A 121 10.08 -2.61 10.02
CA SER A 121 11.36 -2.25 10.65
C SER A 121 12.29 -3.45 10.83
N GLN A 122 11.75 -4.66 10.91
CA GLN A 122 12.49 -5.84 11.31
C GLN A 122 12.88 -6.71 10.13
N ARG A 123 14.17 -7.03 10.02
CA ARG A 123 14.70 -7.97 9.02
C ARG A 123 14.13 -9.37 9.21
N TYR A 124 14.08 -9.86 10.45
CA TYR A 124 13.55 -11.19 10.73
C TYR A 124 12.08 -11.28 10.37
N GLY A 125 11.73 -12.19 9.47
CA GLY A 125 10.38 -12.30 8.94
C GLY A 125 9.94 -11.14 8.07
N GLU A 126 10.82 -10.20 7.67
CA GLU A 126 10.47 -9.03 6.87
C GLU A 126 9.27 -8.28 7.46
N SER A 127 9.30 -8.11 8.79
CA SER A 127 8.10 -7.89 9.58
C SER A 127 8.03 -6.53 10.25
N PHE A 128 6.85 -6.21 10.74
CA PHE A 128 6.67 -5.15 11.73
C PHE A 128 7.30 -5.57 13.06
N SER A 129 7.78 -4.59 13.81
CA SER A 129 8.19 -4.68 15.21
C SER A 129 7.16 -3.95 16.09
N LEU A 130 7.60 -3.43 17.23
CA LEU A 130 6.76 -2.69 18.17
C LEU A 130 6.43 -1.28 17.65
N ASP A 131 5.42 -0.65 18.25
CA ASP A 131 5.11 0.76 18.00
C ASP A 131 6.34 1.64 18.31
N TYR A 132 6.69 2.54 17.39
CA TYR A 132 7.83 3.45 17.46
C TYR A 132 9.22 2.79 17.44
N ASP A 133 9.32 1.49 17.20
CA ASP A 133 10.59 0.81 16.94
C ASP A 133 10.97 1.00 15.47
N LEU A 134 11.65 2.11 15.18
CA LEU A 134 11.97 2.59 13.85
C LEU A 134 13.48 2.86 13.69
N PRO A 135 14.36 1.84 13.79
CA PRO A 135 15.79 2.01 13.60
C PRO A 135 16.11 2.45 12.16
N ASN A 136 17.06 3.40 11.99
CA ASN A 136 17.39 3.97 10.69
C ASN A 136 18.26 3.06 9.82
N ASP A 137 19.17 2.32 10.45
CA ASP A 137 20.23 1.55 9.82
C ASP A 137 19.91 0.06 9.61
N THR A 138 19.07 -0.50 10.49
CA THR A 138 18.69 -1.92 10.47
C THR A 138 17.28 -2.20 9.92
N ILE A 139 16.57 -1.16 9.53
CA ILE A 139 15.25 -1.30 8.90
C ILE A 139 15.31 -2.28 7.72
N TYR A 140 14.27 -3.11 7.59
CA TYR A 140 14.08 -3.86 6.35
C TYR A 140 13.47 -2.97 5.26
N GLY A 141 12.33 -2.34 5.51
CA GLY A 141 11.76 -1.31 4.61
C GLY A 141 11.66 -1.78 3.17
N GLU A 142 11.06 -2.96 2.96
CA GLU A 142 10.96 -3.55 1.63
C GLU A 142 10.17 -2.67 0.67
N THR A 143 10.68 -2.51 -0.54
CA THR A 143 10.00 -1.75 -1.61
C THR A 143 8.57 -2.26 -1.84
N CYS A 144 8.33 -3.58 -1.80
CA CYS A 144 7.00 -4.15 -1.93
C CYS A 144 6.06 -3.77 -0.79
N ALA A 145 6.58 -3.56 0.42
CA ALA A 145 5.77 -3.13 1.55
C ALA A 145 5.29 -1.69 1.38
N SER A 146 6.16 -0.79 0.90
CA SER A 146 5.77 0.59 0.53
C SER A 146 4.73 0.61 -0.58
N ILE A 147 4.84 -0.26 -1.59
CA ILE A 147 3.84 -0.41 -2.66
C ILE A 147 2.52 -0.96 -2.09
N GLY A 148 2.58 -1.95 -1.21
CA GLY A 148 1.40 -2.46 -0.52
C GLY A 148 0.69 -1.40 0.30
N LEU A 149 1.44 -0.51 0.94
CA LEU A 149 0.88 0.65 1.66
C LEU A 149 0.15 1.61 0.70
N VAL A 150 0.70 1.85 -0.51
CA VAL A 150 0.01 2.64 -1.56
C VAL A 150 -1.31 1.97 -1.97
N PHE A 151 -1.33 0.64 -2.12
CA PHE A 151 -2.57 -0.09 -2.44
C PHE A 151 -3.61 0.00 -1.33
N PHE A 152 -3.18 -0.09 -0.09
CA PHE A 152 -4.07 0.08 1.05
C PHE A 152 -4.61 1.52 1.14
N ALA A 153 -3.74 2.52 1.01
CA ALA A 153 -4.09 3.93 1.03
C ALA A 153 -5.14 4.29 -0.03
N GLN A 154 -4.94 3.84 -1.28
CA GLN A 154 -5.89 4.09 -2.37
C GLN A 154 -7.28 3.53 -2.05
N ARG A 155 -7.37 2.34 -1.47
CA ARG A 155 -8.65 1.73 -1.15
C ARG A 155 -9.37 2.41 0.00
N MET A 156 -8.61 2.87 0.99
CA MET A 156 -9.15 3.71 2.05
C MET A 156 -9.67 5.03 1.48
N LEU A 157 -8.91 5.67 0.58
CA LEU A 157 -9.29 6.90 -0.11
C LEU A 157 -10.60 6.77 -0.91
N GLN A 158 -10.85 5.59 -1.51
CA GLN A 158 -12.10 5.31 -2.25
C GLN A 158 -13.34 5.19 -1.35
N MET A 159 -13.17 5.03 -0.03
CA MET A 159 -14.27 4.98 0.95
C MET A 159 -14.39 6.26 1.77
N ASP A 160 -13.26 6.96 1.96
CA ASP A 160 -13.14 8.17 2.77
C ASP A 160 -12.17 9.12 2.05
N PRO A 161 -12.65 10.13 1.27
CA PRO A 161 -11.80 10.99 0.45
C PRO A 161 -11.04 12.02 1.30
N ASP A 162 -10.24 11.55 2.25
CA ASP A 162 -9.38 12.36 3.11
C ASP A 162 -7.95 12.42 2.55
N ARG A 163 -7.37 13.63 2.51
CA ARG A 163 -6.00 13.88 2.03
C ARG A 163 -4.93 13.04 2.73
N LYS A 164 -5.16 12.58 3.98
CA LYS A 164 -4.21 11.74 4.73
C LYS A 164 -3.76 10.50 3.97
N TYR A 165 -4.65 9.92 3.16
CA TYR A 165 -4.33 8.76 2.33
C TYR A 165 -3.49 9.16 1.13
N SER A 166 -3.85 10.24 0.43
CA SER A 166 -3.11 10.74 -0.73
C SER A 166 -1.73 11.28 -0.35
N ASP A 167 -1.58 11.89 0.82
CA ASP A 167 -0.29 12.35 1.36
C ASP A 167 0.68 11.18 1.58
N VAL A 168 0.18 10.04 2.05
CA VAL A 168 0.99 8.82 2.21
C VAL A 168 1.31 8.20 0.85
N ILE A 169 0.36 8.18 -0.09
CA ILE A 169 0.59 7.70 -1.47
C ILE A 169 1.73 8.51 -2.10
N GLU A 170 1.64 9.82 -2.07
CA GLU A 170 2.66 10.73 -2.64
C GLU A 170 4.03 10.52 -1.99
N LYS A 171 4.08 10.49 -0.66
CA LYS A 171 5.30 10.25 0.10
C LYS A 171 5.95 8.92 -0.24
N ALA A 172 5.16 7.85 -0.33
CA ALA A 172 5.65 6.51 -0.68
C ALA A 172 6.20 6.47 -2.11
N ILE A 173 5.48 7.05 -3.08
CA ILE A 173 5.88 7.08 -4.48
C ILE A 173 7.23 7.78 -4.63
N TYR A 174 7.39 8.98 -4.10
CA TYR A 174 8.62 9.76 -4.28
C TYR A 174 9.79 9.25 -3.44
N ASN A 175 9.56 8.75 -2.24
CA ASN A 175 10.63 8.40 -1.30
C ASN A 175 10.77 6.89 -1.05
N GLY A 176 9.72 6.20 -0.60
CA GLY A 176 9.83 4.78 -0.24
C GLY A 176 10.01 3.83 -1.44
N ILE A 177 9.69 4.30 -2.66
CA ILE A 177 9.68 3.47 -3.86
C ILE A 177 10.68 3.97 -4.90
N LEU A 178 10.54 5.20 -5.43
CA LEU A 178 11.42 5.73 -6.48
C LEU A 178 12.88 5.85 -6.05
N SER A 179 13.14 6.19 -4.81
CA SER A 179 14.50 6.30 -4.28
C SER A 179 15.27 4.98 -4.37
N GLY A 180 14.58 3.86 -4.39
CA GLY A 180 15.16 2.53 -4.54
C GLY A 180 15.65 2.22 -5.96
N ILE A 181 15.22 2.96 -6.98
CA ILE A 181 15.50 2.67 -8.39
C ILE A 181 16.63 3.56 -8.91
N SER A 182 17.54 2.99 -9.71
CA SER A 182 18.56 3.78 -10.41
C SER A 182 17.96 4.63 -11.51
N LEU A 183 18.60 5.76 -11.85
CA LEU A 183 18.10 6.69 -12.87
C LEU A 183 17.93 6.05 -14.25
N ASP A 184 18.71 5.01 -14.57
CA ASP A 184 18.62 4.25 -15.81
C ASP A 184 17.56 3.12 -15.75
N GLY A 185 16.86 2.95 -14.59
CA GLY A 185 15.84 1.93 -14.37
C GLY A 185 16.33 0.48 -14.32
N LYS A 186 17.66 0.24 -14.32
CA LYS A 186 18.24 -1.11 -14.47
C LYS A 186 18.64 -1.76 -13.15
N LYS A 187 18.71 -1.00 -12.07
CA LYS A 187 19.17 -1.44 -10.77
C LYS A 187 18.22 -0.95 -9.68
N PHE A 188 18.11 -1.69 -8.59
CA PHE A 188 17.17 -1.35 -7.54
C PHE A 188 17.62 -1.82 -6.16
N PHE A 189 17.10 -1.20 -5.11
CA PHE A 189 17.15 -1.70 -3.76
C PHE A 189 15.89 -2.51 -3.43
N TYR A 190 16.09 -3.64 -2.80
CA TYR A 190 15.02 -4.44 -2.18
C TYR A 190 14.63 -3.80 -0.83
N VAL A 191 15.66 -3.47 -0.04
CA VAL A 191 15.62 -2.90 1.31
C VAL A 191 16.07 -1.45 1.26
N ASN A 192 15.35 -0.55 1.93
CA ASN A 192 15.54 0.89 1.85
C ASN A 192 15.78 1.50 3.25
N PRO A 193 16.98 1.35 3.83
CA PRO A 193 17.32 1.99 5.09
C PRO A 193 17.47 3.52 4.93
N LEU A 194 17.28 4.24 6.04
CA LEU A 194 17.48 5.68 6.07
C LEU A 194 18.95 6.05 6.28
N GLU A 195 19.73 5.13 6.85
CA GLU A 195 21.14 5.30 7.11
C GLU A 195 21.92 4.09 6.58
N VAL A 196 23.01 4.35 5.84
CA VAL A 196 23.88 3.32 5.30
C VAL A 196 25.33 3.69 5.61
N ALA A 197 25.97 2.92 6.48
CA ALA A 197 27.39 2.99 6.76
C ALA A 197 28.11 1.80 6.07
N PRO A 198 28.85 2.01 4.96
CA PRO A 198 29.41 0.91 4.17
C PRO A 198 30.28 -0.06 4.99
N GLU A 199 31.15 0.44 5.84
CA GLU A 199 32.03 -0.40 6.68
C GLU A 199 31.21 -1.25 7.66
N VAL A 200 30.12 -0.72 8.21
CA VAL A 200 29.23 -1.44 9.10
C VAL A 200 28.50 -2.56 8.34
N CYS A 201 28.02 -2.28 7.13
CA CYS A 201 27.33 -3.26 6.29
C CYS A 201 28.22 -4.45 5.90
N GLU A 202 29.54 -4.24 5.79
CA GLU A 202 30.51 -5.30 5.47
C GLU A 202 30.82 -6.22 6.66
N HIS A 203 30.74 -5.70 7.89
CA HIS A 203 31.24 -6.40 9.07
C HIS A 203 30.14 -6.92 10.00
N ARG A 204 29.01 -6.22 10.10
CA ARG A 204 27.93 -6.59 11.04
C ARG A 204 26.89 -7.52 10.41
N VAL A 205 26.55 -8.58 11.14
CA VAL A 205 25.59 -9.60 10.68
C VAL A 205 24.17 -9.04 10.54
N ASP A 206 23.77 -8.13 11.43
CA ASP A 206 22.46 -7.48 11.43
C ASP A 206 22.27 -6.48 10.28
N HIS A 207 23.35 -6.09 9.58
CA HIS A 207 23.34 -5.21 8.41
C HIS A 207 23.52 -5.94 7.07
N ARG A 208 23.65 -7.26 7.03
CA ARG A 208 23.90 -8.01 5.78
C ARG A 208 22.84 -7.86 4.71
N HIS A 209 21.62 -7.51 5.09
CA HIS A 209 20.51 -7.25 4.16
C HIS A 209 20.64 -5.88 3.49
N VAL A 210 21.34 -4.92 4.10
CA VAL A 210 21.58 -3.60 3.56
C VAL A 210 22.63 -3.66 2.44
N LYS A 211 22.33 -3.08 1.30
CA LYS A 211 23.25 -2.96 0.18
C LYS A 211 23.72 -1.52 0.02
N THR A 212 25.02 -1.31 -0.13
CA THR A 212 25.63 0.01 -0.33
C THR A 212 25.49 0.53 -1.77
N ARG A 213 25.13 -0.35 -2.71
CA ARG A 213 24.89 -0.04 -4.12
C ARG A 213 23.67 -0.83 -4.61
N ARG A 214 22.91 -0.26 -5.53
CA ARG A 214 21.78 -0.94 -6.17
C ARG A 214 22.30 -2.07 -7.05
N PRO A 215 21.96 -3.35 -6.77
CA PRO A 215 22.27 -4.46 -7.67
C PRO A 215 21.28 -4.50 -8.83
N GLY A 216 21.65 -5.18 -9.92
CA GLY A 216 20.77 -5.44 -11.05
C GLY A 216 19.78 -6.57 -10.81
N TRP A 217 20.02 -7.40 -9.80
CA TRP A 217 19.20 -8.57 -9.50
C TRP A 217 19.30 -8.99 -8.03
N TYR A 218 18.26 -9.68 -7.54
CA TYR A 218 18.19 -10.38 -6.27
C TYR A 218 17.67 -11.80 -6.50
N ASP A 219 17.88 -12.70 -5.59
CA ASP A 219 17.36 -14.08 -5.66
C ASP A 219 15.84 -14.13 -5.68
N CYS A 220 15.19 -13.14 -5.06
CA CYS A 220 13.75 -12.89 -5.18
C CYS A 220 13.52 -11.56 -5.92
N ALA A 221 12.83 -11.59 -7.05
CA ALA A 221 12.59 -10.44 -7.92
C ALA A 221 11.18 -9.86 -7.78
N CYS A 222 10.60 -9.83 -6.59
CA CYS A 222 9.26 -9.28 -6.35
C CYS A 222 9.22 -7.75 -6.55
N CYS A 223 10.25 -7.03 -6.08
CA CYS A 223 10.26 -5.57 -6.08
C CYS A 223 10.21 -4.95 -7.49
N PRO A 224 11.04 -5.32 -8.49
CA PRO A 224 10.98 -4.68 -9.79
C PRO A 224 9.66 -4.93 -10.53
N ALA A 225 9.09 -6.13 -10.42
CA ALA A 225 7.78 -6.44 -10.99
C ALA A 225 6.67 -5.62 -10.32
N ASN A 226 6.75 -5.44 -9.00
CA ASN A 226 5.81 -4.66 -8.23
C ASN A 226 5.89 -3.16 -8.57
N VAL A 227 7.09 -2.63 -8.71
CA VAL A 227 7.34 -1.25 -9.17
C VAL A 227 6.76 -1.03 -10.55
N SER A 228 7.05 -1.93 -11.51
CA SER A 228 6.49 -1.85 -12.86
C SER A 228 4.96 -1.85 -12.83
N ARG A 229 4.35 -2.72 -12.04
CA ARG A 229 2.89 -2.78 -11.87
C ARG A 229 2.32 -1.45 -11.35
N LEU A 230 2.94 -0.85 -10.34
CA LEU A 230 2.47 0.40 -9.77
C LEU A 230 2.56 1.54 -10.78
N TYR A 231 3.73 1.73 -11.40
CA TYR A 231 3.93 2.88 -12.30
C TYR A 231 3.19 2.76 -13.62
N THR A 232 2.94 1.56 -14.13
CA THR A 232 2.07 1.39 -15.30
C THR A 232 0.59 1.64 -15.02
N SER A 233 0.18 1.66 -13.77
CA SER A 233 -1.17 2.00 -13.32
C SER A 233 -1.24 3.29 -12.50
N ILE A 234 -0.24 4.15 -12.58
CA ILE A 234 -0.16 5.36 -11.73
C ILE A 234 -1.36 6.31 -11.93
N GLY A 235 -1.94 6.32 -13.12
CA GLY A 235 -3.15 7.10 -13.42
C GLY A 235 -4.32 6.78 -12.49
N ASP A 236 -4.46 5.51 -12.06
CA ASP A 236 -5.54 5.07 -11.17
C ASP A 236 -5.44 5.68 -9.75
N TYR A 237 -4.31 6.32 -9.44
CA TYR A 237 -4.05 6.96 -8.13
C TYR A 237 -4.15 8.48 -8.19
N MET A 238 -4.20 9.04 -9.40
CA MET A 238 -4.18 10.50 -9.59
C MET A 238 -5.56 11.13 -9.41
N TYR A 239 -6.60 10.40 -9.80
CA TYR A 239 -7.97 10.89 -9.77
C TYR A 239 -8.92 9.86 -9.18
N SER A 240 -10.04 10.35 -8.65
CA SER A 240 -11.24 9.54 -8.40
C SER A 240 -12.50 10.34 -8.68
N VAL A 241 -13.61 9.63 -8.84
CA VAL A 241 -14.93 10.22 -9.07
C VAL A 241 -15.88 9.70 -7.99
N SER A 242 -16.60 10.60 -7.33
CA SER A 242 -17.67 10.23 -6.41
C SER A 242 -18.92 9.77 -7.17
N ARG A 243 -19.85 9.13 -6.44
CA ARG A 243 -21.15 8.75 -7.01
C ARG A 243 -22.00 9.96 -7.38
N GLU A 244 -21.75 11.07 -6.72
CA GLU A 244 -22.41 12.37 -6.92
C GLU A 244 -21.86 13.13 -8.13
N GLY A 245 -20.79 12.60 -8.78
CA GLY A 245 -20.19 13.22 -9.96
C GLY A 245 -19.15 14.30 -9.62
N GLU A 246 -18.48 14.21 -8.47
CA GLU A 246 -17.35 15.07 -8.12
C GLU A 246 -16.04 14.45 -8.57
N ILE A 247 -15.15 15.24 -9.15
CA ILE A 247 -13.79 14.84 -9.51
C ILE A 247 -12.85 15.20 -8.37
N TYR A 248 -12.07 14.23 -7.89
CA TYR A 248 -11.01 14.46 -6.91
C TYR A 248 -9.65 14.34 -7.59
N VAL A 249 -8.81 15.36 -7.42
CA VAL A 249 -7.41 15.38 -7.87
C VAL A 249 -6.50 15.09 -6.68
N HIS A 250 -5.86 13.92 -6.68
CA HIS A 250 -5.11 13.41 -5.54
C HIS A 250 -3.61 13.62 -5.65
N ILE A 251 -3.04 13.45 -6.85
CA ILE A 251 -1.59 13.50 -7.09
C ILE A 251 -1.33 14.41 -8.28
N PHE A 252 -0.30 15.24 -8.15
CA PHE A 252 0.07 16.21 -9.15
C PHE A 252 1.27 15.72 -9.98
N ALA A 253 1.07 15.66 -11.28
CA ALA A 253 2.11 15.42 -12.28
C ALA A 253 1.60 15.89 -13.64
N ASN A 254 2.48 16.13 -14.60
CA ASN A 254 2.08 16.42 -15.97
C ASN A 254 1.31 15.24 -16.56
N ASN A 255 0.06 15.47 -16.92
CA ASN A 255 -0.76 14.45 -17.57
C ASN A 255 -2.00 15.07 -18.24
N SER A 256 -2.64 14.29 -19.13
CA SER A 256 -3.99 14.51 -19.62
C SER A 256 -4.87 13.35 -19.19
N ALA A 257 -6.06 13.62 -18.67
CA ALA A 257 -7.03 12.62 -18.24
C ALA A 257 -8.41 12.91 -18.84
N ASN A 258 -9.06 11.87 -19.35
CA ASN A 258 -10.46 11.91 -19.75
C ASN A 258 -11.31 11.24 -18.66
N ILE A 259 -12.17 12.00 -18.02
CA ILE A 259 -12.99 11.55 -16.88
C ILE A 259 -14.46 11.60 -17.28
N SER A 260 -15.13 10.45 -17.19
CA SER A 260 -16.56 10.36 -17.46
C SER A 260 -17.33 10.63 -16.16
N LEU A 261 -18.14 11.70 -16.16
CA LEU A 261 -19.06 12.04 -15.11
C LEU A 261 -20.48 11.82 -15.62
N ASN A 262 -21.23 10.87 -15.07
CA ASN A 262 -22.61 10.62 -15.45
C ASN A 262 -22.87 10.79 -16.97
N ASP A 263 -23.28 11.99 -17.39
CA ASP A 263 -23.63 12.32 -18.77
C ASP A 263 -22.61 13.26 -19.46
N VAL A 264 -21.48 13.60 -18.81
CA VAL A 264 -20.47 14.54 -19.34
C VAL A 264 -19.08 13.95 -19.25
N ASN A 265 -18.33 14.00 -20.37
CA ASN A 265 -16.89 13.75 -20.34
C ASN A 265 -16.15 15.06 -20.06
N VAL A 266 -15.20 15.01 -19.16
CA VAL A 266 -14.33 16.13 -18.79
C VAL A 266 -12.89 15.76 -19.07
N GLU A 267 -12.23 16.51 -19.94
CA GLU A 267 -10.79 16.42 -20.15
C GLU A 267 -10.08 17.36 -19.18
N LEU A 268 -9.12 16.84 -18.44
CA LEU A 268 -8.23 17.59 -17.57
C LEU A 268 -6.81 17.54 -18.13
N ASP A 269 -6.21 18.71 -18.40
CA ASP A 269 -4.79 18.82 -18.70
C ASP A 269 -4.08 19.47 -17.52
N VAL A 270 -3.19 18.71 -16.88
CA VAL A 270 -2.39 19.18 -15.74
C VAL A 270 -0.98 19.47 -16.17
N LYS A 271 -0.51 20.71 -15.91
CA LYS A 271 0.85 21.18 -16.19
C LYS A 271 1.50 21.66 -14.90
N THR A 272 2.64 21.08 -14.56
CA THR A 272 3.36 21.41 -13.34
C THR A 272 4.81 20.95 -13.39
N CYS A 273 5.67 21.57 -12.57
CA CYS A 273 7.01 21.07 -12.24
C CYS A 273 7.05 20.46 -10.83
N TYR A 274 5.89 20.10 -10.27
CA TYR A 274 5.79 19.46 -8.96
C TYR A 274 6.59 18.15 -8.90
N PRO A 275 7.33 17.85 -7.83
CA PRO A 275 7.38 18.52 -6.53
C PRO A 275 8.45 19.65 -6.43
N TRP A 276 9.12 20.03 -7.52
CA TRP A 276 10.20 21.02 -7.51
C TRP A 276 9.67 22.46 -7.50
N ASP A 277 8.46 22.66 -8.00
CA ASP A 277 7.72 23.92 -8.02
C ASP A 277 6.28 23.66 -7.58
N GLY A 278 5.73 24.55 -6.75
CA GLY A 278 4.36 24.43 -6.23
C GLY A 278 3.27 24.88 -7.20
N ASN A 279 3.63 25.47 -8.37
CA ASN A 279 2.65 25.93 -9.34
C ASN A 279 2.02 24.74 -10.09
N ILE A 280 0.68 24.68 -10.07
CA ILE A 280 -0.10 23.66 -10.74
C ILE A 280 -1.18 24.35 -11.56
N SER A 281 -1.17 24.14 -12.88
CA SER A 281 -2.22 24.59 -13.79
C SER A 281 -3.07 23.39 -14.18
N ILE A 282 -4.37 23.52 -14.05
CA ILE A 282 -5.34 22.52 -14.46
C ILE A 282 -6.29 23.16 -15.48
N ASP A 283 -6.13 22.81 -16.76
CA ASP A 283 -7.06 23.20 -17.81
C ASP A 283 -8.23 22.21 -17.80
N VAL A 284 -9.47 22.72 -17.73
CA VAL A 284 -10.69 21.95 -17.59
C VAL A 284 -11.56 22.12 -18.83
N ASN A 285 -11.73 21.04 -19.61
CA ASN A 285 -12.44 21.06 -20.88
C ASN A 285 -13.60 20.06 -20.85
N PRO A 286 -14.80 20.49 -20.37
CA PRO A 286 -15.98 19.62 -20.43
C PRO A 286 -16.53 19.56 -21.86
N GLU A 287 -17.03 18.38 -22.26
CA GLU A 287 -17.66 18.17 -23.57
C GLU A 287 -18.87 19.09 -23.79
N HIS A 288 -19.60 19.37 -22.72
CA HIS A 288 -20.73 20.29 -22.68
C HIS A 288 -20.67 21.19 -21.45
N ALA A 289 -21.21 22.41 -21.57
CA ALA A 289 -21.35 23.30 -20.42
C ALA A 289 -22.26 22.68 -19.35
N GLY A 290 -21.82 22.63 -18.12
CA GLY A 290 -22.55 22.06 -16.98
C GLY A 290 -21.90 22.43 -15.66
N GLU A 291 -22.61 22.17 -14.56
CA GLU A 291 -22.09 22.33 -13.22
C GLU A 291 -21.56 20.98 -12.70
N PHE A 292 -20.33 20.97 -12.24
CA PHE A 292 -19.72 19.84 -11.55
C PHE A 292 -18.63 20.35 -10.59
N THR A 293 -18.24 19.50 -9.65
CA THR A 293 -17.25 19.84 -8.64
C THR A 293 -15.89 19.21 -8.98
N ILE A 294 -14.83 20.00 -8.87
CA ILE A 294 -13.45 19.52 -8.85
C ILE A 294 -12.86 19.82 -7.48
N ALA A 295 -12.58 18.79 -6.70
CA ALA A 295 -11.92 18.88 -5.42
C ALA A 295 -10.41 18.64 -5.59
N VAL A 296 -9.61 19.67 -5.38
CA VAL A 296 -8.15 19.59 -5.48
C VAL A 296 -7.55 19.37 -4.10
N ARG A 297 -6.72 18.35 -3.96
CA ARG A 297 -6.02 18.08 -2.70
C ARG A 297 -5.10 19.22 -2.33
N VAL A 298 -5.19 19.70 -1.11
CA VAL A 298 -4.17 20.51 -0.48
C VAL A 298 -3.32 19.61 0.41
N PRO A 299 -2.04 19.34 0.09
CA PRO A 299 -1.18 18.48 0.90
C PRO A 299 -1.09 18.97 2.36
N SER A 300 -0.96 18.06 3.33
CA SER A 300 -0.91 18.43 4.74
C SER A 300 0.29 19.31 5.13
N TRP A 301 1.37 19.23 4.35
CA TRP A 301 2.55 20.06 4.54
C TRP A 301 2.42 21.48 3.94
N CYS A 302 1.42 21.72 3.10
CA CYS A 302 1.15 23.06 2.54
C CYS A 302 0.25 23.83 3.51
N LEU A 303 0.80 24.85 4.14
CA LEU A 303 0.08 25.67 5.13
C LEU A 303 -0.65 26.85 4.48
N GLU A 304 -0.18 27.31 3.33
CA GLU A 304 -0.75 28.43 2.55
C GLU A 304 -0.89 27.95 1.09
N PRO A 305 -2.04 27.37 0.71
CA PRO A 305 -2.29 26.85 -0.63
C PRO A 305 -2.52 27.96 -1.67
#